data_5fff6876c7d2f8415e79570716237140
#
_entry.id   5fff6876c7d2f8415e79570716237140
#
_cell.length_a   1.000
_cell.length_b   1.000
_cell.length_c   1.000
_cell.angle_alpha   90.00
_cell.angle_beta   90.00
_cell.angle_gamma   90.00
#
_symmetry.space_group_name_H-M   'P 1'
#
loop_
_entity.id
_entity.type
_entity.pdbx_description
1 polymer ?
#
loop_
_entity_poly.entity_id
_entity_poly.type
_entity_poly.pdbx_seq_one_letter_code
_entity_poly.pdbx_strand_id
1 'polypeptide(L)' 'MAKNPLQFMQLAERLKIFREQHPRVLDFIQAVGRNYLQPGVILELRVTDLDGKVSVTNMRLTEEDVETIGIIKNLKG' A
#
# COMPACT_ATOMS: atom_id res chain seq x y z
N MET A 1 19.15 -2.93 8.48
CA MET A 1 18.63 -1.89 8.09
C MET A 1 19.42 -0.97 7.32
N ALA A 2 19.08 -0.78 6.16
CA ALA A 2 19.79 0.09 5.27
C ALA A 2 19.62 1.52 5.71
N LYS A 3 20.68 2.19 5.84
CA LYS A 3 20.60 3.56 6.21
C LYS A 3 21.25 4.44 5.19
N ASN A 4 21.37 3.93 3.99
CA ASN A 4 22.02 4.69 2.94
C ASN A 4 21.12 5.84 2.48
N PRO A 5 21.52 7.09 2.70
CA PRO A 5 20.70 8.22 2.29
C PRO A 5 20.44 8.25 0.78
N LEU A 6 21.38 7.75 -0.01
CA LEU A 6 21.17 7.70 -1.45
C LEU A 6 20.02 6.80 -1.82
N GLN A 7 19.84 5.70 -1.09
CA GLN A 7 18.73 4.81 -1.35
C GLN A 7 17.41 5.47 -1.01
N PHE A 8 17.38 6.26 0.06
CA PHE A 8 16.16 7.00 0.38
C PHE A 8 15.82 7.98 -0.72
N MET A 9 16.82 8.66 -1.25
CA MET A 9 16.59 9.63 -2.31
C MET A 9 16.10 8.95 -3.57
N GLN A 10 16.66 7.78 -3.88
CA GLN A 10 16.21 7.01 -5.03
C GLN A 10 14.79 6.55 -4.85
N LEU A 11 14.43 6.11 -3.66
CA LEU A 11 13.08 5.66 -3.40
C LEU A 11 12.09 6.80 -3.53
N ALA A 12 12.45 7.98 -3.00
CA ALA A 12 11.56 9.13 -3.10
C ALA A 12 11.30 9.50 -4.54
N GLU A 13 12.35 9.44 -5.36
CA GLU A 13 12.23 9.75 -6.77
C GLU A 13 11.36 8.73 -7.49
N ARG A 14 11.55 7.45 -7.15
CA ARG A 14 10.75 6.39 -7.74
C ARG A 14 9.28 6.51 -7.34
N LEU A 15 9.01 6.90 -6.10
CA LEU A 15 7.65 7.09 -5.66
C LEU A 15 6.99 8.25 -6.39
N LYS A 16 7.77 9.29 -6.71
CA LYS A 16 7.23 10.39 -7.48
C LYS A 16 6.82 9.93 -8.87
N ILE A 17 7.68 9.13 -9.51
CA ILE A 17 7.36 8.59 -10.82
C ILE A 17 6.14 7.69 -10.74
N PHE A 18 6.08 6.85 -9.71
CA PHE A 18 4.94 5.97 -9.51
C PHE A 18 3.65 6.77 -9.38
N ARG A 19 3.70 7.86 -8.62
CA ARG A 19 2.51 8.70 -8.45
C ARG A 19 2.06 9.32 -9.75
N GLU A 20 3.02 9.73 -10.58
CA GLU A 20 2.70 10.33 -11.85
C GLU A 20 2.10 9.33 -12.82
N GLN A 21 2.61 8.09 -12.78
CA GLN A 21 2.12 7.05 -13.68
C GLN A 21 0.82 6.42 -13.19
N HIS A 22 0.62 6.41 -11.87
CA HIS A 22 -0.54 5.73 -11.29
C HIS A 22 -1.23 6.60 -10.24
N PRO A 23 -1.76 7.75 -10.66
CA PRO A 23 -2.31 8.69 -9.66
C PRO A 23 -3.51 8.12 -8.90
N ARG A 24 -4.29 7.27 -9.53
CA ARG A 24 -5.47 6.73 -8.87
C ARG A 24 -5.12 5.76 -7.74
N VAL A 25 -3.97 5.11 -7.86
CA VAL A 25 -3.60 4.11 -6.85
C VAL A 25 -3.35 4.78 -5.50
N LEU A 26 -2.60 5.87 -5.49
CA LEU A 26 -2.30 6.55 -4.25
C LEU A 26 -3.54 7.20 -3.65
N ASP A 27 -4.38 7.77 -4.49
CA ASP A 27 -5.64 8.34 -4.00
C ASP A 27 -6.50 7.26 -3.37
N PHE A 28 -6.57 6.10 -4.01
CA PHE A 28 -7.32 4.98 -3.50
C PHE A 28 -6.78 4.51 -2.15
N ILE A 29 -5.45 4.38 -2.06
CA ILE A 29 -4.83 3.92 -0.82
C ILE A 29 -5.10 4.90 0.30
N GLN A 30 -5.02 6.19 0.01
CA GLN A 30 -5.30 7.19 1.03
C GLN A 30 -6.75 7.15 1.49
N ALA A 31 -7.67 6.99 0.56
CA ALA A 31 -9.09 6.91 0.92
C ALA A 31 -9.37 5.67 1.75
N VAL A 32 -8.79 4.53 1.36
CA VAL A 32 -8.97 3.30 2.11
C VAL A 32 -8.39 3.45 3.51
N GLY A 33 -7.20 4.07 3.60
CA GLY A 33 -6.55 4.24 4.88
C GLY A 33 -7.34 5.10 5.84
N ARG A 34 -8.09 6.07 5.30
CA ARG A 34 -8.87 6.93 6.17
C ARG A 34 -10.21 6.34 6.57
N ASN A 35 -10.83 5.61 5.66
CA ASN A 35 -12.23 5.28 5.83
C ASN A 35 -12.55 3.82 6.08
N TYR A 36 -11.65 2.93 5.68
CA TYR A 36 -12.04 1.52 5.65
C TYR A 36 -11.18 0.56 6.46
N LEU A 37 -10.09 0.99 7.05
CA LEU A 37 -9.20 0.05 7.72
C LEU A 37 -9.67 -0.22 9.13
N GLN A 38 -10.59 -1.14 9.24
CA GLN A 38 -11.15 -1.57 10.52
C GLN A 38 -11.10 -3.09 10.58
N PRO A 39 -11.12 -3.65 11.79
CA PRO A 39 -11.16 -5.12 11.89
C PRO A 39 -12.40 -5.66 11.20
N GLY A 40 -12.22 -6.74 10.47
CA GLY A 40 -13.30 -7.35 9.73
C GLY A 40 -13.44 -6.92 8.28
N VAL A 41 -12.78 -5.84 7.91
CA VAL A 41 -12.80 -5.39 6.51
C VAL A 41 -11.98 -6.36 5.67
N ILE A 42 -12.43 -6.62 4.46
CA ILE A 42 -11.75 -7.54 3.56
C ILE A 42 -11.06 -6.76 2.47
N LEU A 43 -9.76 -7.05 2.30
CA LEU A 43 -8.97 -6.50 1.19
C LEU A 43 -8.79 -7.60 0.17
N GLU A 44 -9.00 -7.26 -1.08
CA GLU A 44 -8.82 -8.22 -2.17
C GLU A 44 -7.73 -7.71 -3.11
N LEU A 45 -6.82 -8.61 -3.45
CA LEU A 45 -5.74 -8.31 -4.39
C LEU A 45 -5.95 -9.13 -5.64
N ARG A 46 -5.91 -8.49 -6.78
CA ARG A 46 -6.13 -9.14 -8.06
C ARG A 46 -4.98 -8.80 -8.98
N VAL A 47 -4.38 -9.82 -9.56
CA VAL A 47 -3.27 -9.64 -10.47
C VAL A 47 -3.63 -10.31 -11.79
N THR A 48 -3.45 -9.59 -12.88
CA THR A 48 -3.66 -10.12 -14.22
C THR A 48 -2.31 -10.11 -14.92
N ASP A 49 -1.86 -11.28 -15.39
CA ASP A 49 -0.55 -11.35 -16.03
C ASP A 49 -0.67 -10.95 -17.50
N LEU A 50 0.45 -11.04 -18.21
CA LEU A 50 0.50 -10.60 -19.60
C LEU A 50 -0.37 -11.44 -20.51
N ASP A 51 -0.65 -12.67 -20.11
CA ASP A 51 -1.47 -13.58 -20.91
C ASP A 51 -2.95 -13.48 -20.53
N GLY A 52 -3.30 -12.59 -19.64
CA GLY A 52 -4.67 -12.46 -19.20
C GLY A 52 -5.07 -13.37 -18.07
N LYS A 53 -4.12 -14.14 -17.54
CA LYS A 53 -4.42 -15.03 -16.44
C LYS A 53 -4.59 -14.24 -15.16
N VAL A 54 -5.59 -14.56 -14.38
CA VAL A 54 -5.94 -13.80 -13.19
C VAL A 54 -5.67 -14.61 -11.94
N SER A 55 -5.02 -13.96 -10.98
CA SER A 55 -4.81 -14.54 -9.64
C SER A 55 -5.43 -13.60 -8.62
N VAL A 56 -6.16 -14.15 -7.68
CA VAL A 56 -6.87 -13.35 -6.69
C VAL A 56 -6.62 -13.92 -5.32
N THR A 57 -6.36 -13.07 -4.36
CA THR A 57 -6.33 -13.46 -2.96
C THR A 57 -7.01 -12.38 -2.16
N ASN A 58 -7.41 -12.72 -0.95
CA ASN A 58 -8.01 -11.72 -0.09
C ASN A 58 -7.58 -11.97 1.34
N MET A 59 -7.76 -10.96 2.17
CA MET A 59 -7.47 -11.10 3.58
C MET A 59 -8.49 -10.29 4.37
N ARG A 60 -8.88 -10.84 5.49
CA ARG A 60 -9.75 -10.12 6.42
C ARG A 60 -8.86 -9.47 7.46
N LEU A 61 -9.00 -8.19 7.65
CA LEU A 61 -8.18 -7.46 8.60
C LEU A 61 -8.51 -7.88 10.02
N THR A 62 -7.49 -8.16 10.79
CA THR A 62 -7.63 -8.44 12.21
C THR A 62 -7.35 -7.17 13.00
N GLU A 63 -7.57 -7.23 14.29
CA GLU A 63 -7.22 -6.10 15.14
C GLU A 63 -5.73 -5.83 15.12
N GLU A 64 -4.92 -6.89 15.07
CA GLU A 64 -3.48 -6.73 14.99
C GLU A 64 -3.06 -6.07 13.68
N ASP A 65 -3.74 -6.41 12.59
CA ASP A 65 -3.44 -5.79 11.31
C ASP A 65 -3.69 -4.29 11.35
N VAL A 66 -4.81 -3.90 11.91
CA VAL A 66 -5.17 -2.49 11.99
C VAL A 66 -4.17 -1.74 12.88
N GLU A 67 -3.75 -2.37 13.96
CA GLU A 67 -2.76 -1.81 14.83
C GLU A 67 -1.43 -1.60 14.12
N THR A 68 -1.01 -2.61 13.36
CA THR A 68 0.23 -2.53 12.59
C THR A 68 0.16 -1.39 11.57
N ILE A 69 -0.95 -1.28 10.88
CA ILE A 69 -1.12 -0.21 9.91
C ILE A 69 -1.05 1.15 10.59
N GLY A 70 -1.62 1.25 11.78
CA GLY A 70 -1.56 2.48 12.54
C GLY A 70 -0.14 2.88 12.87
N ILE A 71 0.69 1.90 13.24
CA ILE A 71 2.09 2.17 13.52
C ILE A 71 2.80 2.65 12.27
N ILE A 72 2.54 2.00 11.14
CA ILE A 72 3.16 2.40 9.89
C ILE A 72 2.78 3.82 9.52
N LYS A 73 1.52 4.18 9.70
CA LYS A 73 1.07 5.51 9.36
C LYS A 73 1.76 6.57 10.22
N ASN A 74 2.13 6.23 11.44
CA ASN A 74 2.78 7.18 12.32
C ASN A 74 4.27 7.30 12.08
N LEU A 75 4.83 6.44 11.24
CA LEU A 75 6.25 6.50 10.95
C LEU A 75 6.63 7.62 10.01
N LYS A 76 5.68 8.18 9.30
CA LYS A 76 6.03 9.19 8.34
C LYS A 76 6.28 10.43 9.11
N GLY A 77 6.68 10.65 9.84
CA GLY A 77 7.02 11.78 10.51
C GLY A 77 7.26 13.02 10.21
#